data_83ec769386fcc9b6c9d773f713cd253e
#
_entry.id   83ec769386fcc9b6c9d773f713cd253e
#
_cell.length_a   1.000
_cell.length_b   1.000
_cell.length_c   1.000
_cell.angle_alpha   90.00
_cell.angle_beta   90.00
_cell.angle_gamma   90.00
#
_symmetry.space_group_name_H-M   'P 1'
#
loop_
_entity.id
_entity.type
_entity.pdbx_description
1 polymer ?
#
loop_
_entity_poly.entity_id
_entity_poly.type
_entity_poly.pdbx_seq_one_letter_code
_entity_poly.pdbx_strand_id
1 'polypeptide(L)'
;MSPVDPLNRFAPATRRWFTGTFAEPTTAQAQAWNAIAEGEHTLVIAPTGSGKTLAAFLWAIDRLGHEPHQTTGTRVLYISPLKALAVDVERNLRTPLAGISRIAEQDGTPAAPIRVGVRSGDTPPAQRRALLAAPPDILITTPESLFLMLTSAARDTLTDVRCVIIDEVHAVAGTKRGAHLALSLERLDALLPTPAQRIGLSATVRPPEEVARFLTGGRRARIVNPPAVKTFDLAVQVPVPDMTNLENNTIWPDIEARIVDLIEAHSSTIVFANSRRLAERITARINEIGAERAGGELVAPLARAHHGSVSKEQRADVEDDLKTGRLRAVVATSSLELGIDMGAVDLVIQVETPPSVASGLQRVGRAGHQVGEISRGVLLPKHRTDLIGCAVSVQRMIAGEIETMRVPANPLDILAQHTVAACALDPMSADIWFDTVRRSAPFATLPRSAFEATLDLLSGKYPSTDFAELRPRLVYDRDTGTLTSRPGAQRLAVTSGGAIPDRGMFAVYLVGEKPSRVGELDEEMVYESRPGDVIALGATSWRIT
;
A
#
# COMPACT_ATOMS: atom_id res chain seq x y z
N MET A 1 38.66 -9.41 -9.23
CA MET A 1 38.33 -8.00 -9.59
C MET A 1 37.74 -7.42 -8.31
N SER A 2 38.34 -6.34 -7.77
CA SER A 2 37.74 -5.62 -6.66
C SER A 2 36.33 -5.18 -7.06
N PRO A 3 35.31 -5.32 -6.20
CA PRO A 3 33.97 -4.86 -6.52
C PRO A 3 34.04 -3.35 -6.81
N VAL A 4 33.54 -2.95 -7.97
CA VAL A 4 33.45 -1.53 -8.33
C VAL A 4 32.53 -0.87 -7.30
N ASP A 5 33.00 0.18 -6.65
CA ASP A 5 32.18 0.95 -5.70
C ASP A 5 30.87 1.36 -6.37
N PRO A 6 29.71 0.95 -5.86
CA PRO A 6 28.40 1.23 -6.47
C PRO A 6 28.11 2.73 -6.57
N LEU A 7 28.75 3.57 -5.75
CA LEU A 7 28.61 5.02 -5.80
C LEU A 7 29.30 5.65 -7.03
N ASN A 8 30.23 4.96 -7.69
CA ASN A 8 30.89 5.46 -8.89
C ASN A 8 29.96 5.61 -10.11
N ARG A 9 28.73 5.07 -10.02
CA ARG A 9 27.71 5.21 -11.06
C ARG A 9 26.95 6.55 -10.98
N PHE A 10 27.07 7.25 -9.86
CA PHE A 10 26.42 8.54 -9.62
C PHE A 10 27.32 9.71 -9.94
N ALA A 11 26.71 10.82 -10.28
CA ALA A 11 27.39 12.09 -10.46
C ALA A 11 28.11 12.55 -9.17
N PRO A 12 29.15 13.38 -9.28
CA PRO A 12 29.95 13.80 -8.13
C PRO A 12 29.11 14.42 -6.99
N ALA A 13 28.14 15.28 -7.30
CA ALA A 13 27.29 15.92 -6.30
C ALA A 13 26.43 14.91 -5.54
N THR A 14 25.82 13.94 -6.23
CA THR A 14 25.01 12.88 -5.63
C THR A 14 25.86 11.98 -4.74
N ARG A 15 27.06 11.61 -5.19
CA ARG A 15 28.02 10.83 -4.42
C ARG A 15 28.43 11.55 -3.13
N ARG A 16 28.82 12.83 -3.25
CA ARG A 16 29.21 13.66 -2.07
C ARG A 16 28.06 13.81 -1.08
N TRP A 17 26.86 14.02 -1.59
CA TRP A 17 25.69 14.09 -0.71
C TRP A 17 25.49 12.78 0.06
N PHE A 18 25.56 11.65 -0.64
CA PHE A 18 25.38 10.34 -0.03
C PHE A 18 26.43 10.05 1.05
N THR A 19 27.72 10.22 0.72
CA THR A 19 28.84 9.97 1.66
C THR A 19 28.89 10.97 2.82
N GLY A 20 28.31 12.15 2.65
CA GLY A 20 28.16 13.13 3.73
C GLY A 20 26.95 12.87 4.65
N THR A 21 26.01 12.03 4.22
CA THR A 21 24.78 11.75 4.95
C THR A 21 24.76 10.34 5.57
N PHE A 22 25.35 9.38 4.89
CA PHE A 22 25.38 7.96 5.27
C PHE A 22 26.82 7.44 5.29
N ALA A 23 27.09 6.51 6.21
CA ALA A 23 28.42 5.91 6.33
C ALA A 23 28.75 5.06 5.09
N GLU A 24 27.86 4.13 4.74
CA GLU A 24 28.04 3.21 3.60
C GLU A 24 26.68 2.85 2.98
N PRO A 25 26.64 2.47 1.68
CA PRO A 25 25.45 1.88 1.08
C PRO A 25 25.10 0.54 1.73
N THR A 26 23.81 0.30 1.95
CA THR A 26 23.37 -1.06 2.32
C THR A 26 23.58 -2.02 1.15
N THR A 27 23.72 -3.32 1.46
CA THR A 27 23.86 -4.35 0.42
C THR A 27 22.71 -4.32 -0.59
N ALA A 28 21.49 -4.04 -0.12
CA ALA A 28 20.31 -3.91 -0.97
C ALA A 28 20.45 -2.70 -1.93
N GLN A 29 20.91 -1.56 -1.43
CA GLN A 29 21.14 -0.36 -2.25
C GLN A 29 22.23 -0.60 -3.32
N ALA A 30 23.38 -1.14 -2.92
CA ALA A 30 24.49 -1.40 -3.81
C ALA A 30 24.11 -2.35 -4.97
N GLN A 31 23.41 -3.43 -4.67
CA GLN A 31 22.94 -4.39 -5.67
C GLN A 31 21.84 -3.80 -6.57
N ALA A 32 20.88 -3.06 -5.95
CA ALA A 32 19.79 -2.42 -6.69
C ALA A 32 20.33 -1.37 -7.69
N TRP A 33 21.24 -0.50 -7.29
CA TRP A 33 21.81 0.53 -8.19
C TRP A 33 22.53 -0.08 -9.38
N ASN A 34 23.21 -1.22 -9.20
CA ASN A 34 23.84 -1.91 -10.32
C ASN A 34 22.81 -2.37 -11.36
N ALA A 35 21.74 -3.05 -10.92
CA ALA A 35 20.69 -3.54 -11.82
C ALA A 35 19.90 -2.40 -12.47
N ILE A 36 19.54 -1.38 -11.68
CA ILE A 36 18.76 -0.23 -12.16
C ILE A 36 19.55 0.56 -13.20
N ALA A 37 20.85 0.78 -12.97
CA ALA A 37 21.73 1.51 -13.89
C ALA A 37 21.95 0.77 -15.21
N GLU A 38 21.86 -0.55 -15.22
CA GLU A 38 21.91 -1.40 -16.42
C GLU A 38 20.59 -1.41 -17.20
N GLY A 39 19.57 -0.69 -16.72
CA GLY A 39 18.25 -0.64 -17.36
C GLY A 39 17.38 -1.87 -17.09
N GLU A 40 17.80 -2.78 -16.19
CA GLU A 40 17.02 -3.98 -15.87
C GLU A 40 15.78 -3.62 -15.06
N HIS A 41 14.64 -4.30 -15.34
CA HIS A 41 13.54 -4.32 -14.38
C HIS A 41 14.06 -4.95 -13.09
N THR A 42 13.79 -4.32 -11.94
CA THR A 42 14.41 -4.72 -10.66
C THR A 42 13.37 -4.86 -9.57
N LEU A 43 13.39 -6.00 -8.87
CA LEU A 43 12.63 -6.21 -7.65
C LEU A 43 13.59 -6.19 -6.47
N VAL A 44 13.43 -5.23 -5.56
CA VAL A 44 14.24 -5.09 -4.35
C VAL A 44 13.44 -5.61 -3.16
N ILE A 45 13.92 -6.69 -2.56
CA ILE A 45 13.31 -7.32 -1.38
C ILE A 45 14.25 -7.07 -0.19
N ALA A 46 13.76 -6.32 0.79
CA ALA A 46 14.52 -6.06 2.00
C ALA A 46 13.58 -5.60 3.14
N PRO A 47 13.95 -5.76 4.42
CA PRO A 47 13.15 -5.31 5.55
C PRO A 47 12.87 -3.80 5.52
N THR A 48 11.90 -3.36 6.31
CA THR A 48 11.70 -1.93 6.60
C THR A 48 12.96 -1.34 7.25
N GLY A 49 13.27 -0.07 6.96
CA GLY A 49 14.48 0.58 7.46
C GLY A 49 15.75 0.30 6.66
N SER A 50 15.75 -0.63 5.71
CA SER A 50 16.94 -0.99 4.89
C SER A 50 17.30 0.03 3.79
N GLY A 51 16.59 1.15 3.68
CA GLY A 51 16.86 2.19 2.66
C GLY A 51 16.34 1.86 1.25
N LYS A 52 15.36 0.95 1.11
CA LYS A 52 14.76 0.56 -0.19
C LYS A 52 14.26 1.75 -1.00
N THR A 53 13.54 2.66 -0.36
CA THR A 53 12.97 3.84 -1.04
C THR A 53 14.06 4.71 -1.65
N LEU A 54 15.15 4.95 -0.90
CA LEU A 54 16.31 5.68 -1.42
C LEU A 54 17.03 4.90 -2.52
N ALA A 55 17.08 3.56 -2.46
CA ALA A 55 17.65 2.74 -3.52
C ALA A 55 16.96 2.98 -4.88
N ALA A 56 15.63 3.09 -4.90
CA ALA A 56 14.90 3.38 -6.13
C ALA A 56 15.01 4.85 -6.57
N PHE A 57 14.89 5.80 -5.62
CA PHE A 57 14.84 7.22 -5.98
C PHE A 57 16.19 7.86 -6.27
N LEU A 58 17.27 7.44 -5.60
CA LEU A 58 18.56 8.13 -5.76
C LEU A 58 19.05 8.10 -7.22
N TRP A 59 18.89 6.95 -7.88
CA TRP A 59 19.19 6.81 -9.30
C TRP A 59 18.31 7.73 -10.18
N ALA A 60 17.00 7.75 -9.90
CA ALA A 60 16.07 8.61 -10.64
C ALA A 60 16.40 10.10 -10.45
N ILE A 61 16.72 10.54 -9.23
CA ILE A 61 17.12 11.92 -8.93
C ILE A 61 18.41 12.28 -9.66
N ASP A 62 19.42 11.41 -9.61
CA ASP A 62 20.70 11.65 -10.28
C ASP A 62 20.51 11.82 -11.78
N ARG A 63 19.76 10.93 -12.42
CA ARG A 63 19.48 11.01 -13.86
C ARG A 63 18.68 12.26 -14.23
N LEU A 64 17.62 12.56 -13.48
CA LEU A 64 16.79 13.74 -13.74
C LEU A 64 17.56 15.05 -13.57
N GLY A 65 18.50 15.12 -12.64
CA GLY A 65 19.34 16.31 -12.40
C GLY A 65 20.36 16.59 -13.53
N HIS A 66 20.74 15.56 -14.29
CA HIS A 66 21.76 15.68 -15.34
C HIS A 66 21.20 15.59 -16.76
N GLU A 67 19.97 15.13 -16.94
CA GLU A 67 19.30 15.11 -18.23
C GLU A 67 18.66 16.47 -18.53
N PRO A 68 18.88 17.05 -19.72
CA PRO A 68 18.23 18.30 -20.09
C PRO A 68 16.71 18.14 -20.07
N HIS A 69 16.00 19.18 -19.62
CA HIS A 69 14.56 19.26 -19.68
C HIS A 69 14.08 19.36 -21.14
N GLN A 70 13.98 18.23 -21.82
CA GLN A 70 13.51 18.13 -23.21
C GLN A 70 12.01 17.81 -23.31
N THR A 71 11.37 17.42 -22.20
CA THR A 71 10.00 16.94 -22.17
C THR A 71 9.15 17.75 -21.18
N THR A 72 7.87 17.86 -21.45
CA THR A 72 6.92 18.58 -20.61
C THR A 72 6.09 17.64 -19.72
N GLY A 73 6.27 16.32 -19.87
CA GLY A 73 5.55 15.27 -19.14
C GLY A 73 6.28 14.75 -17.89
N THR A 74 5.61 13.84 -17.19
CA THR A 74 6.17 13.10 -16.06
C THR A 74 7.17 12.06 -16.56
N ARG A 75 8.36 12.01 -15.98
CA ARG A 75 9.45 11.07 -16.36
C ARG A 75 9.56 9.89 -15.40
N VAL A 76 9.26 10.09 -14.12
CA VAL A 76 9.28 9.05 -13.09
C VAL A 76 7.91 8.97 -12.43
N LEU A 77 7.32 7.78 -12.45
CA LEU A 77 6.04 7.51 -11.81
C LEU A 77 6.28 6.63 -10.58
N TYR A 78 5.92 7.13 -9.39
CA TYR A 78 5.96 6.36 -8.17
C TYR A 78 4.54 5.98 -7.74
N ILE A 79 4.30 4.68 -7.55
CA ILE A 79 3.00 4.13 -7.22
C ILE A 79 3.05 3.59 -5.79
N SER A 80 2.29 4.24 -4.91
CA SER A 80 2.14 3.82 -3.52
C SER A 80 0.80 3.12 -3.30
N PRO A 81 0.76 1.99 -2.59
CA PRO A 81 -0.51 1.34 -2.25
C PRO A 81 -1.36 2.14 -1.26
N LEU A 82 -0.76 3.04 -0.49
CA LEU A 82 -1.43 3.86 0.52
C LEU A 82 -1.23 5.35 0.27
N LYS A 83 -2.30 6.14 0.48
CA LYS A 83 -2.26 7.59 0.36
C LYS A 83 -1.34 8.25 1.39
N ALA A 84 -1.33 7.74 2.63
CA ALA A 84 -0.46 8.24 3.70
C ALA A 84 1.02 8.06 3.34
N LEU A 85 1.39 6.87 2.87
CA LEU A 85 2.75 6.58 2.40
C LEU A 85 3.17 7.49 1.23
N ALA A 86 2.26 7.84 0.33
CA ALA A 86 2.55 8.77 -0.76
C ALA A 86 2.96 10.16 -0.27
N VAL A 87 2.34 10.65 0.79
CA VAL A 87 2.67 11.95 1.41
C VAL A 87 4.01 11.88 2.15
N ASP A 88 4.24 10.78 2.87
CA ASP A 88 5.49 10.58 3.61
C ASP A 88 6.70 10.50 2.67
N VAL A 89 6.57 9.78 1.58
CA VAL A 89 7.61 9.69 0.54
C VAL A 89 7.89 11.06 -0.09
N GLU A 90 6.88 11.87 -0.37
CA GLU A 90 7.10 13.23 -0.90
C GLU A 90 7.94 14.07 0.07
N ARG A 91 7.65 14.00 1.37
CA ARG A 91 8.43 14.70 2.40
C ARG A 91 9.88 14.20 2.45
N ASN A 92 10.06 12.89 2.41
CA ASN A 92 11.38 12.25 2.50
C ASN A 92 12.27 12.55 1.29
N LEU A 93 11.68 12.83 0.12
CA LEU A 93 12.43 13.23 -1.08
C LEU A 93 12.98 14.66 -1.00
N ARG A 94 12.44 15.54 -0.17
CA ARG A 94 12.89 16.94 -0.07
C ARG A 94 14.35 17.04 0.37
N THR A 95 14.77 16.19 1.31
CA THR A 95 16.15 16.21 1.84
C THR A 95 17.20 15.84 0.78
N PRO A 96 17.10 14.71 0.07
CA PRO A 96 18.06 14.39 -0.99
C PRO A 96 18.02 15.40 -2.14
N LEU A 97 16.84 15.86 -2.57
CA LEU A 97 16.73 16.85 -3.64
C LEU A 97 17.43 18.16 -3.29
N ALA A 98 17.16 18.74 -2.12
CA ALA A 98 17.77 19.99 -1.67
C ALA A 98 19.28 19.82 -1.43
N GLY A 99 19.67 18.69 -0.82
CA GLY A 99 21.07 18.40 -0.50
C GLY A 99 21.96 18.24 -1.74
N ILE A 100 21.50 17.48 -2.72
CA ILE A 100 22.21 17.26 -3.99
C ILE A 100 22.30 18.57 -4.79
N SER A 101 21.18 19.31 -4.91
CA SER A 101 21.16 20.60 -5.62
C SER A 101 22.15 21.59 -5.03
N ARG A 102 22.18 21.73 -3.69
CA ARG A 102 23.11 22.63 -3.00
C ARG A 102 24.58 22.25 -3.26
N ILE A 103 24.92 20.95 -3.24
CA ILE A 103 26.28 20.51 -3.50
C ILE A 103 26.64 20.74 -4.97
N ALA A 104 25.75 20.48 -5.92
CA ALA A 104 25.96 20.74 -7.34
C ALA A 104 26.21 22.24 -7.62
N GLU A 105 25.46 23.13 -6.96
CA GLU A 105 25.67 24.57 -7.03
C GLU A 105 27.07 24.97 -6.50
N GLN A 106 27.48 24.42 -5.35
CA GLN A 106 28.82 24.64 -4.78
C GLN A 106 29.96 24.18 -5.68
N ASP A 107 29.73 23.09 -6.43
CA ASP A 107 30.70 22.52 -7.37
C ASP A 107 30.71 23.26 -8.74
N GLY A 108 29.86 24.28 -8.92
CA GLY A 108 29.75 25.00 -10.19
C GLY A 108 29.08 24.19 -11.32
N THR A 109 28.39 23.10 -10.99
CA THR A 109 27.67 22.22 -11.92
C THR A 109 26.20 22.14 -11.53
N PRO A 110 25.44 23.25 -11.62
CA PRO A 110 24.06 23.27 -11.14
C PRO A 110 23.22 22.21 -11.83
N ALA A 111 22.55 21.39 -11.03
CA ALA A 111 21.61 20.39 -11.50
C ALA A 111 20.28 21.05 -11.91
N ALA A 112 19.59 20.45 -12.87
CA ALA A 112 18.26 20.90 -13.25
C ALA A 112 17.28 20.76 -12.06
N PRO A 113 16.39 21.74 -11.82
CA PRO A 113 15.42 21.66 -10.74
C PRO A 113 14.41 20.53 -11.00
N ILE A 114 14.28 19.61 -10.05
CA ILE A 114 13.36 18.47 -10.12
C ILE A 114 12.06 18.80 -9.38
N ARG A 115 10.94 18.77 -10.09
CA ARG A 115 9.61 18.98 -9.51
C ARG A 115 8.99 17.66 -9.11
N VAL A 116 8.50 17.59 -7.87
CA VAL A 116 7.74 16.46 -7.33
C VAL A 116 6.29 16.86 -7.14
N GLY A 117 5.37 16.00 -7.52
CA GLY A 117 3.94 16.20 -7.33
C GLY A 117 3.24 14.94 -6.81
N VAL A 118 2.18 15.13 -6.02
CA VAL A 118 1.37 14.04 -5.49
C VAL A 118 -0.04 14.12 -6.07
N ARG A 119 -0.50 13.01 -6.67
CA ARG A 119 -1.88 12.85 -7.13
C ARG A 119 -2.50 11.59 -6.57
N SER A 120 -3.45 11.76 -5.67
CA SER A 120 -4.22 10.69 -5.05
C SER A 120 -5.72 11.01 -5.11
N GLY A 121 -6.56 10.12 -4.56
CA GLY A 121 -7.98 10.39 -4.40
C GLY A 121 -8.29 11.66 -3.60
N ASP A 122 -7.39 12.04 -2.68
CA ASP A 122 -7.55 13.20 -1.79
C ASP A 122 -7.03 14.51 -2.38
N THR A 123 -6.36 14.48 -3.54
CA THR A 123 -5.83 15.68 -4.20
C THR A 123 -6.98 16.59 -4.66
N PRO A 124 -7.05 17.86 -4.18
CA PRO A 124 -8.11 18.79 -4.56
C PRO A 124 -8.19 19.05 -6.06
N PRO A 125 -9.38 19.39 -6.61
CA PRO A 125 -9.56 19.64 -8.04
C PRO A 125 -8.64 20.74 -8.60
N ALA A 126 -8.37 21.79 -7.84
CA ALA A 126 -7.47 22.86 -8.25
C ALA A 126 -6.02 22.35 -8.43
N GLN A 127 -5.52 21.55 -7.48
CA GLN A 127 -4.20 20.94 -7.58
C GLN A 127 -4.12 19.93 -8.73
N ARG A 128 -5.18 19.12 -8.97
CA ARG A 128 -5.22 18.24 -10.14
C ARG A 128 -5.09 18.99 -11.45
N ARG A 129 -5.75 20.16 -11.58
CA ARG A 129 -5.62 21.03 -12.77
C ARG A 129 -4.20 21.60 -12.89
N ALA A 130 -3.60 22.02 -11.79
CA ALA A 130 -2.21 22.50 -11.79
C ALA A 130 -1.21 21.43 -12.24
N LEU A 131 -1.37 20.17 -11.79
CA LEU A 131 -0.56 19.04 -12.22
C LEU A 131 -0.73 18.70 -13.71
N LEU A 132 -1.89 18.98 -14.29
CA LEU A 132 -2.11 18.82 -15.73
C LEU A 132 -1.45 19.93 -16.54
N ALA A 133 -1.54 21.18 -16.08
CA ALA A 133 -0.95 22.33 -16.76
C ALA A 133 0.58 22.35 -16.69
N ALA A 134 1.14 21.83 -15.60
CA ALA A 134 2.58 21.76 -15.35
C ALA A 134 2.93 20.41 -14.71
N PRO A 135 3.05 19.33 -15.50
CA PRO A 135 3.36 18.00 -14.99
C PRO A 135 4.70 17.99 -14.22
N PRO A 136 4.77 17.31 -13.07
CA PRO A 136 6.01 17.17 -12.31
C PRO A 136 6.94 16.14 -12.97
N ASP A 137 8.24 16.24 -12.72
CA ASP A 137 9.23 15.26 -13.19
C ASP A 137 9.04 13.90 -12.49
N ILE A 138 8.73 13.95 -11.19
CA ILE A 138 8.39 12.78 -10.37
C ILE A 138 6.93 12.93 -9.93
N LEU A 139 6.07 12.04 -10.38
CA LEU A 139 4.67 11.97 -9.95
C LEU A 139 4.48 10.81 -8.99
N ILE A 140 4.06 11.12 -7.76
CA ILE A 140 3.68 10.14 -6.74
C ILE A 140 2.16 9.94 -6.83
N THR A 141 1.71 8.69 -6.96
CA THR A 141 0.29 8.38 -7.17
C THR A 141 -0.13 7.07 -6.51
N THR A 142 -1.41 6.71 -6.60
CA THR A 142 -1.97 5.42 -6.18
C THR A 142 -2.47 4.62 -7.39
N PRO A 143 -2.66 3.29 -7.27
CA PRO A 143 -3.19 2.46 -8.36
C PRO A 143 -4.48 3.02 -8.98
N GLU A 144 -5.41 3.43 -8.14
CA GLU A 144 -6.71 3.98 -8.56
C GLU A 144 -6.55 5.32 -9.31
N SER A 145 -5.64 6.17 -8.83
CA SER A 145 -5.36 7.45 -9.48
C SER A 145 -4.68 7.28 -10.83
N LEU A 146 -3.78 6.31 -10.97
CA LEU A 146 -3.18 5.96 -12.25
C LEU A 146 -4.26 5.50 -13.25
N PHE A 147 -5.15 4.60 -12.84
CA PHE A 147 -6.27 4.16 -13.68
C PHE A 147 -7.13 5.35 -14.16
N LEU A 148 -7.47 6.29 -13.27
CA LEU A 148 -8.22 7.49 -13.61
C LEU A 148 -7.46 8.41 -14.58
N MET A 149 -6.15 8.54 -14.41
CA MET A 149 -5.32 9.31 -15.36
C MET A 149 -5.35 8.68 -16.75
N LEU A 150 -5.14 7.37 -16.84
CA LEU A 150 -5.18 6.61 -18.10
C LEU A 150 -6.55 6.60 -18.78
N THR A 151 -7.61 6.99 -18.08
CA THR A 151 -9.00 7.01 -18.57
C THR A 151 -9.49 8.44 -18.88
N SER A 152 -8.60 9.43 -18.80
CA SER A 152 -8.89 10.85 -18.99
C SER A 152 -7.78 11.54 -19.80
N ALA A 153 -7.98 12.80 -20.19
CA ALA A 153 -6.94 13.61 -20.85
C ALA A 153 -5.63 13.71 -20.05
N ALA A 154 -5.64 13.35 -18.76
CA ALA A 154 -4.43 13.28 -17.96
C ALA A 154 -3.41 12.23 -18.46
N ARG A 155 -3.82 11.27 -19.30
CA ARG A 155 -2.92 10.29 -19.91
C ARG A 155 -1.78 10.94 -20.69
N ASP A 156 -2.03 12.09 -21.31
CA ASP A 156 -1.05 12.79 -22.14
C ASP A 156 0.15 13.30 -21.32
N THR A 157 -0.03 13.51 -20.00
CA THR A 157 1.07 13.87 -19.09
C THR A 157 1.99 12.70 -18.74
N LEU A 158 1.62 11.47 -19.11
CA LEU A 158 2.35 10.24 -18.81
C LEU A 158 3.16 9.70 -20.00
N THR A 159 3.11 10.33 -21.17
CA THR A 159 3.77 9.85 -22.40
C THR A 159 5.29 9.88 -22.34
N ASP A 160 5.86 10.62 -21.39
CA ASP A 160 7.32 10.74 -21.18
C ASP A 160 7.85 9.84 -20.07
N VAL A 161 7.02 8.99 -19.48
CA VAL A 161 7.42 8.10 -18.37
C VAL A 161 8.46 7.10 -18.84
N ARG A 162 9.62 7.09 -18.17
CA ARG A 162 10.74 6.17 -18.45
C ARG A 162 10.97 5.17 -17.33
N CYS A 163 10.55 5.52 -16.12
CA CYS A 163 10.71 4.70 -14.94
C CYS A 163 9.43 4.67 -14.11
N VAL A 164 9.01 3.47 -13.72
CA VAL A 164 7.89 3.24 -12.80
C VAL A 164 8.43 2.55 -11.55
N ILE A 165 8.28 3.19 -10.40
CA ILE A 165 8.61 2.64 -9.09
C ILE A 165 7.31 2.21 -8.42
N ILE A 166 7.21 0.95 -8.00
CA ILE A 166 6.05 0.41 -7.28
C ILE A 166 6.49 0.06 -5.88
N ASP A 167 5.95 0.79 -4.90
CA ASP A 167 6.28 0.53 -3.51
C ASP A 167 5.35 -0.51 -2.88
N GLU A 168 5.88 -1.19 -1.86
CA GLU A 168 5.16 -2.23 -1.12
C GLU A 168 4.40 -3.20 -2.05
N VAL A 169 5.08 -3.67 -3.13
CA VAL A 169 4.47 -4.54 -4.17
C VAL A 169 3.72 -5.71 -3.55
N HIS A 170 4.24 -6.28 -2.47
CA HIS A 170 3.64 -7.41 -1.76
C HIS A 170 2.23 -7.10 -1.21
N ALA A 171 1.94 -5.84 -0.89
CA ALA A 171 0.63 -5.45 -0.37
C ALA A 171 -0.48 -5.49 -1.43
N VAL A 172 -0.12 -5.51 -2.71
CA VAL A 172 -1.08 -5.49 -3.82
C VAL A 172 -1.02 -6.75 -4.69
N ALA A 173 0.16 -7.34 -4.89
CA ALA A 173 0.38 -8.40 -5.88
C ALA A 173 -0.59 -9.59 -5.76
N GLY A 174 -0.95 -10.00 -4.55
CA GLY A 174 -1.87 -11.10 -4.26
C GLY A 174 -3.36 -10.74 -4.25
N THR A 175 -3.75 -9.55 -4.74
CA THR A 175 -5.12 -9.04 -4.64
C THR A 175 -5.70 -8.63 -5.99
N LYS A 176 -7.02 -8.48 -6.10
CA LYS A 176 -7.67 -7.89 -7.27
C LYS A 176 -7.19 -6.45 -7.54
N ARG A 177 -6.85 -5.70 -6.49
CA ARG A 177 -6.26 -4.37 -6.61
C ARG A 177 -4.90 -4.42 -7.33
N GLY A 178 -4.12 -5.48 -7.11
CA GLY A 178 -2.91 -5.75 -7.87
C GLY A 178 -3.20 -6.09 -9.33
N ALA A 179 -4.19 -6.92 -9.61
CA ALA A 179 -4.58 -7.22 -10.99
C ALA A 179 -5.01 -5.95 -11.75
N HIS A 180 -5.74 -5.06 -11.09
CA HIS A 180 -6.11 -3.73 -11.58
C HIS A 180 -4.87 -2.86 -11.87
N LEU A 181 -3.89 -2.84 -10.95
CA LEU A 181 -2.63 -2.14 -11.18
C LEU A 181 -1.84 -2.74 -12.35
N ALA A 182 -1.73 -4.07 -12.42
CA ALA A 182 -0.99 -4.75 -13.49
C ALA A 182 -1.53 -4.40 -14.89
N LEU A 183 -2.86 -4.36 -15.07
CA LEU A 183 -3.46 -3.89 -16.32
C LEU A 183 -3.23 -2.39 -16.56
N SER A 184 -3.25 -1.57 -15.52
CA SER A 184 -2.92 -0.14 -15.66
C SER A 184 -1.49 0.06 -16.15
N LEU A 185 -0.54 -0.78 -15.70
CA LEU A 185 0.85 -0.73 -16.16
C LEU A 185 1.01 -1.13 -17.63
N GLU A 186 0.26 -2.14 -18.11
CA GLU A 186 0.29 -2.52 -19.53
C GLU A 186 -0.40 -1.46 -20.41
N ARG A 187 -1.46 -0.80 -19.91
CA ARG A 187 -2.07 0.36 -20.58
C ARG A 187 -1.11 1.55 -20.64
N LEU A 188 -0.34 1.80 -19.58
CA LEU A 188 0.70 2.83 -19.58
C LEU A 188 1.76 2.51 -20.63
N ASP A 189 2.34 1.30 -20.62
CA ASP A 189 3.36 0.91 -21.59
C ASP A 189 2.86 0.99 -23.05
N ALA A 190 1.56 0.79 -23.29
CA ALA A 190 0.96 0.96 -24.61
C ALA A 190 0.89 2.43 -25.08
N LEU A 191 1.01 3.41 -24.20
CA LEU A 191 1.09 4.84 -24.53
C LEU A 191 2.54 5.31 -24.77
N LEU A 192 3.54 4.53 -24.32
CA LEU A 192 4.94 4.94 -24.33
C LEU A 192 5.62 4.52 -25.63
N PRO A 193 6.57 5.32 -26.16
CA PRO A 193 7.42 4.91 -27.29
C PRO A 193 8.22 3.64 -27.02
N THR A 194 8.65 3.46 -25.78
CA THR A 194 9.31 2.26 -25.24
C THR A 194 8.79 1.96 -23.86
N PRO A 195 8.56 0.67 -23.51
CA PRO A 195 8.10 0.31 -22.18
C PRO A 195 9.00 0.86 -21.08
N ALA A 196 8.38 1.37 -20.03
CA ALA A 196 9.12 1.94 -18.90
C ALA A 196 9.89 0.88 -18.11
N GLN A 197 11.07 1.24 -17.58
CA GLN A 197 11.77 0.43 -16.59
C GLN A 197 10.91 0.33 -15.34
N ARG A 198 10.71 -0.90 -14.81
CA ARG A 198 9.91 -1.13 -13.60
C ARG A 198 10.79 -1.52 -12.44
N ILE A 199 10.66 -0.80 -11.33
CA ILE A 199 11.37 -1.04 -10.07
C ILE A 199 10.32 -1.35 -9.01
N GLY A 200 10.38 -2.52 -8.42
CA GLY A 200 9.50 -2.93 -7.32
C GLY A 200 10.23 -2.92 -5.99
N LEU A 201 9.61 -2.35 -4.97
CA LEU A 201 10.09 -2.39 -3.59
C LEU A 201 9.16 -3.27 -2.77
N SER A 202 9.72 -4.21 -2.04
CA SER A 202 8.95 -5.20 -1.30
C SER A 202 9.59 -5.52 0.04
N ALA A 203 8.76 -5.86 1.04
CA ALA A 203 9.21 -6.65 2.18
C ALA A 203 9.45 -8.10 1.74
N THR A 204 9.82 -8.97 2.68
CA THR A 204 10.00 -10.41 2.42
C THR A 204 8.75 -11.03 1.81
N VAL A 205 8.90 -11.76 0.71
CA VAL A 205 7.84 -12.43 -0.04
C VAL A 205 8.28 -13.83 -0.47
N ARG A 206 7.33 -14.72 -0.70
CA ARG A 206 7.57 -16.10 -1.14
C ARG A 206 6.52 -16.55 -2.14
N PRO A 207 6.87 -17.04 -3.35
CA PRO A 207 8.22 -16.95 -3.93
C PRO A 207 8.49 -15.55 -4.51
N PRO A 208 9.75 -15.06 -4.49
CA PRO A 208 10.13 -13.78 -5.09
C PRO A 208 9.81 -13.69 -6.58
N GLU A 209 9.95 -14.80 -7.30
CA GLU A 209 9.72 -14.91 -8.75
C GLU A 209 8.28 -14.56 -9.12
N GLU A 210 7.31 -14.91 -8.28
CA GLU A 210 5.89 -14.59 -8.52
C GLU A 210 5.65 -13.08 -8.46
N VAL A 211 6.30 -12.40 -7.51
CA VAL A 211 6.22 -10.94 -7.37
C VAL A 211 6.99 -10.25 -8.51
N ALA A 212 8.13 -10.79 -8.93
CA ALA A 212 8.86 -10.28 -10.09
C ALA A 212 8.04 -10.43 -11.37
N ARG A 213 7.36 -11.56 -11.57
CA ARG A 213 6.42 -11.80 -12.69
C ARG A 213 5.25 -10.82 -12.65
N PHE A 214 4.68 -10.57 -11.47
CA PHE A 214 3.64 -9.55 -11.30
C PHE A 214 4.14 -8.16 -11.71
N LEU A 215 5.33 -7.77 -11.25
CA LEU A 215 5.92 -6.47 -11.52
C LEU A 215 6.12 -6.21 -13.02
N THR A 216 6.60 -7.21 -13.77
CA THR A 216 7.08 -7.03 -15.13
C THR A 216 6.16 -7.59 -16.22
N GLY A 217 5.06 -8.27 -15.85
CA GLY A 217 4.22 -8.95 -16.82
C GLY A 217 4.92 -10.13 -17.51
N GLY A 218 5.88 -10.77 -16.81
CA GLY A 218 6.64 -11.91 -17.34
C GLY A 218 7.92 -11.55 -18.10
N ARG A 219 8.24 -10.27 -18.26
CA ARG A 219 9.57 -9.83 -18.74
C ARG A 219 10.63 -10.14 -17.68
N ARG A 220 11.88 -10.30 -18.12
CA ARG A 220 13.00 -10.58 -17.20
C ARG A 220 13.15 -9.47 -16.17
N ALA A 221 13.34 -9.85 -14.90
CA ALA A 221 13.64 -8.94 -13.80
C ALA A 221 14.86 -9.43 -13.01
N ARG A 222 15.65 -8.51 -12.52
CA ARG A 222 16.68 -8.77 -11.52
C ARG A 222 16.01 -8.77 -10.14
N ILE A 223 16.16 -9.86 -9.41
CA ILE A 223 15.72 -9.95 -8.02
C ILE A 223 16.92 -9.65 -7.12
N VAL A 224 16.81 -8.57 -6.36
CA VAL A 224 17.77 -8.16 -5.34
C VAL A 224 17.18 -8.53 -3.99
N ASN A 225 17.70 -9.60 -3.39
CA ASN A 225 17.23 -10.14 -2.11
C ASN A 225 18.43 -10.54 -1.25
N PRO A 226 19.21 -9.56 -0.75
CA PRO A 226 20.35 -9.86 0.10
C PRO A 226 19.89 -10.48 1.43
N PRO A 227 20.69 -11.34 2.04
CA PRO A 227 20.39 -11.85 3.38
C PRO A 227 20.15 -10.70 4.35
N ALA A 228 18.99 -10.68 4.97
CA ALA A 228 18.63 -9.65 5.94
C ALA A 228 19.05 -10.11 7.34
N VAL A 229 19.90 -9.34 7.99
CA VAL A 229 20.25 -9.54 9.40
C VAL A 229 19.30 -8.66 10.24
N LYS A 230 18.03 -9.05 10.34
CA LYS A 230 17.12 -8.42 11.30
C LYS A 230 16.88 -9.39 12.44
N THR A 231 17.25 -8.98 13.65
CA THR A 231 17.07 -9.80 14.85
C THR A 231 15.69 -9.51 15.44
N PHE A 232 14.95 -10.57 15.72
CA PHE A 232 13.65 -10.51 16.37
C PHE A 232 13.75 -11.08 17.78
N ASP A 233 13.21 -10.35 18.76
CA ASP A 233 12.99 -10.78 20.13
C ASP A 233 11.47 -10.91 20.32
N LEU A 234 10.97 -12.16 20.19
CA LEU A 234 9.55 -12.46 20.16
C LEU A 234 9.16 -13.35 21.34
N ALA A 235 8.10 -12.97 22.03
CA ALA A 235 7.54 -13.75 23.12
C ALA A 235 6.02 -13.94 22.95
N VAL A 236 5.53 -15.13 23.28
CA VAL A 236 4.10 -15.36 23.54
C VAL A 236 3.89 -15.30 25.04
N GLN A 237 3.03 -14.41 25.51
CA GLN A 237 2.73 -14.25 26.94
C GLN A 237 1.28 -14.58 27.23
N VAL A 238 1.06 -15.46 28.19
CA VAL A 238 -0.26 -15.78 28.72
C VAL A 238 -0.39 -15.07 30.07
N PRO A 239 -1.27 -14.06 30.19
CA PRO A 239 -1.32 -13.23 31.41
C PRO A 239 -2.02 -13.90 32.59
N VAL A 240 -2.47 -15.15 32.44
CA VAL A 240 -3.14 -15.94 33.48
C VAL A 240 -2.38 -17.25 33.70
N PRO A 241 -2.39 -17.80 34.94
CA PRO A 241 -1.72 -19.08 35.23
C PRO A 241 -2.43 -20.27 34.56
N ASP A 242 -3.73 -20.20 34.36
CA ASP A 242 -4.53 -21.28 33.76
C ASP A 242 -5.66 -20.72 32.90
N MET A 243 -5.56 -20.91 31.58
CA MET A 243 -6.62 -20.52 30.62
C MET A 243 -7.87 -21.41 30.66
N THR A 244 -7.88 -22.49 31.47
CA THR A 244 -9.06 -23.35 31.63
C THR A 244 -9.96 -22.92 32.77
N ASN A 245 -9.41 -22.13 33.69
CA ASN A 245 -10.12 -21.66 34.88
C ASN A 245 -9.98 -20.13 35.00
N LEU A 246 -10.77 -19.42 34.20
CA LEU A 246 -10.73 -17.95 34.13
C LEU A 246 -11.74 -17.34 35.09
N GLU A 247 -11.36 -16.28 35.79
CA GLU A 247 -12.27 -15.47 36.54
C GLU A 247 -13.33 -14.85 35.61
N ASN A 248 -14.59 -14.92 35.96
CA ASN A 248 -15.73 -14.45 35.16
C ASN A 248 -15.77 -15.01 33.71
N ASN A 249 -15.15 -16.18 33.46
CA ASN A 249 -15.09 -16.82 32.15
C ASN A 249 -14.47 -15.93 31.05
N THR A 250 -13.59 -15.00 31.40
CA THR A 250 -12.97 -14.09 30.43
C THR A 250 -11.51 -13.81 30.80
N ILE A 251 -10.64 -13.80 29.80
CA ILE A 251 -9.21 -13.45 29.94
C ILE A 251 -8.94 -11.95 29.72
N TRP A 252 -9.95 -11.20 29.27
CA TRP A 252 -9.74 -9.83 28.82
C TRP A 252 -9.19 -8.89 29.90
N PRO A 253 -9.65 -8.90 31.15
CA PRO A 253 -9.11 -8.02 32.18
C PRO A 253 -7.61 -8.21 32.37
N ASP A 254 -7.13 -9.46 32.32
CA ASP A 254 -5.72 -9.80 32.49
C ASP A 254 -4.89 -9.38 31.27
N ILE A 255 -5.42 -9.56 30.04
CA ILE A 255 -4.78 -9.07 28.81
C ILE A 255 -4.67 -7.54 28.85
N GLU A 256 -5.75 -6.84 29.18
CA GLU A 256 -5.83 -5.39 29.22
C GLU A 256 -4.84 -4.82 30.28
N ALA A 257 -4.81 -5.39 31.47
CA ALA A 257 -3.86 -5.02 32.52
C ALA A 257 -2.40 -5.27 32.08
N ARG A 258 -2.14 -6.43 31.43
CA ARG A 258 -0.80 -6.75 30.92
C ARG A 258 -0.33 -5.81 29.81
N ILE A 259 -1.24 -5.37 28.92
CA ILE A 259 -0.93 -4.35 27.91
C ILE A 259 -0.49 -3.06 28.60
N VAL A 260 -1.20 -2.61 29.62
CA VAL A 260 -0.84 -1.38 30.35
C VAL A 260 0.53 -1.53 31.03
N ASP A 261 0.82 -2.67 31.70
CA ASP A 261 2.13 -2.94 32.28
C ASP A 261 3.26 -2.82 31.25
N LEU A 262 3.05 -3.39 30.05
CA LEU A 262 4.03 -3.33 28.97
C LEU A 262 4.21 -1.92 28.42
N ILE A 263 3.13 -1.12 28.29
CA ILE A 263 3.18 0.28 27.86
C ILE A 263 3.94 1.13 28.88
N GLU A 264 3.68 0.94 30.18
CA GLU A 264 4.33 1.67 31.26
C GLU A 264 5.83 1.35 31.36
N ALA A 265 6.23 0.14 30.98
CA ALA A 265 7.63 -0.31 30.98
C ALA A 265 8.42 0.17 29.74
N HIS A 266 7.77 0.74 28.71
CA HIS A 266 8.39 1.17 27.45
C HIS A 266 8.06 2.63 27.15
N SER A 267 8.88 3.28 26.32
CA SER A 267 8.68 4.68 25.96
C SER A 267 7.67 4.87 24.82
N SER A 268 7.65 3.94 23.87
CA SER A 268 6.79 3.99 22.69
C SER A 268 6.33 2.60 22.29
N THR A 269 5.02 2.38 22.25
CA THR A 269 4.42 1.05 21.99
C THR A 269 3.35 1.12 20.91
N ILE A 270 3.38 0.15 19.97
CA ILE A 270 2.24 -0.08 19.07
C ILE A 270 1.55 -1.38 19.49
N VAL A 271 0.23 -1.30 19.71
CA VAL A 271 -0.63 -2.44 20.00
C VAL A 271 -1.45 -2.76 18.74
N PHE A 272 -1.22 -3.91 18.13
CA PHE A 272 -1.99 -4.34 16.96
C PHE A 272 -3.19 -5.19 17.36
N ALA A 273 -4.35 -4.83 16.82
CA ALA A 273 -5.59 -5.59 16.89
C ALA A 273 -6.05 -6.00 15.49
N ASN A 274 -6.75 -7.13 15.38
CA ASN A 274 -7.17 -7.65 14.07
C ASN A 274 -8.47 -7.03 13.56
N SER A 275 -9.21 -6.26 14.38
CA SER A 275 -10.39 -5.54 13.96
C SER A 275 -10.45 -4.12 14.54
N ARG A 276 -11.17 -3.22 13.85
CA ARG A 276 -11.38 -1.83 14.29
C ARG A 276 -12.10 -1.76 15.63
N ARG A 277 -13.13 -2.61 15.81
CA ARG A 277 -13.89 -2.71 17.06
C ARG A 277 -13.02 -3.11 18.23
N LEU A 278 -12.13 -4.09 18.02
CA LEU A 278 -11.19 -4.52 19.04
C LEU A 278 -10.18 -3.41 19.37
N ALA A 279 -9.70 -2.68 18.38
CA ALA A 279 -8.78 -1.57 18.58
C ALA A 279 -9.42 -0.47 19.45
N GLU A 280 -10.65 -0.07 19.16
CA GLU A 280 -11.39 0.92 19.96
C GLU A 280 -11.64 0.44 21.38
N ARG A 281 -12.06 -0.81 21.56
CA ARG A 281 -12.28 -1.39 22.89
C ARG A 281 -11.00 -1.42 23.71
N ILE A 282 -9.89 -1.89 23.15
CA ILE A 282 -8.60 -1.93 23.85
C ILE A 282 -8.14 -0.51 24.19
N THR A 283 -8.30 0.46 23.30
CA THR A 283 -7.94 1.86 23.56
C THR A 283 -8.72 2.43 24.75
N ALA A 284 -10.03 2.21 24.80
CA ALA A 284 -10.85 2.67 25.92
C ALA A 284 -10.40 2.04 27.23
N ARG A 285 -10.20 0.72 27.26
CA ARG A 285 -9.81 -0.02 28.47
C ARG A 285 -8.41 0.35 28.97
N ILE A 286 -7.43 0.51 28.07
CA ILE A 286 -6.07 0.98 28.43
C ILE A 286 -6.14 2.34 29.13
N ASN A 287 -6.95 3.26 28.60
CA ASN A 287 -7.08 4.60 29.19
C ASN A 287 -7.83 4.56 30.53
N GLU A 288 -8.83 3.73 30.70
CA GLU A 288 -9.52 3.52 31.98
C GLU A 288 -8.58 2.97 33.06
N ILE A 289 -7.85 1.88 32.76
CA ILE A 289 -6.90 1.28 33.71
C ILE A 289 -5.77 2.27 34.03
N GLY A 290 -5.26 3.00 33.01
CA GLY A 290 -4.24 4.04 33.23
C GLY A 290 -4.73 5.14 34.14
N ALA A 291 -6.01 5.59 34.00
CA ALA A 291 -6.63 6.58 34.88
C ALA A 291 -6.78 6.07 36.31
N GLU A 292 -7.26 4.84 36.49
CA GLU A 292 -7.39 4.20 37.79
C GLU A 292 -6.03 4.12 38.51
N ARG A 293 -4.95 3.72 37.80
CA ARG A 293 -3.58 3.66 38.35
C ARG A 293 -3.02 5.02 38.71
N ALA A 294 -3.40 6.07 37.97
CA ALA A 294 -2.98 7.46 38.24
C ALA A 294 -3.80 8.16 39.33
N GLY A 295 -4.71 7.45 40.02
CA GLY A 295 -5.53 8.01 41.08
C GLY A 295 -6.76 8.78 40.60
N GLY A 296 -7.24 8.51 39.37
CA GLY A 296 -8.47 9.07 38.80
C GLY A 296 -8.29 10.35 37.97
N GLU A 297 -7.09 10.93 37.91
CA GLU A 297 -6.78 12.10 37.07
C GLU A 297 -5.79 11.71 35.96
N LEU A 298 -6.31 11.36 34.79
CA LEU A 298 -5.48 11.28 33.57
C LEU A 298 -5.52 12.64 32.87
N VAL A 299 -4.43 13.37 32.94
CA VAL A 299 -4.28 14.66 32.25
C VAL A 299 -4.18 14.47 30.73
N ALA A 300 -3.70 13.29 30.28
CA ALA A 300 -3.61 12.92 28.87
C ALA A 300 -3.89 11.41 28.67
N PRO A 301 -4.49 10.99 27.53
CA PRO A 301 -4.73 9.56 27.26
C PRO A 301 -3.41 8.81 27.12
N LEU A 302 -3.34 7.60 27.69
CA LEU A 302 -2.18 6.70 27.59
C LEU A 302 -2.04 6.14 26.16
N ALA A 303 -3.18 5.90 25.49
CA ALA A 303 -3.24 5.37 24.14
C ALA A 303 -4.32 6.04 23.27
N ARG A 304 -4.12 6.07 21.95
CA ARG A 304 -5.11 6.49 20.96
C ARG A 304 -5.27 5.44 19.87
N ALA A 305 -6.47 5.35 19.29
CA ALA A 305 -6.76 4.40 18.21
C ALA A 305 -6.30 4.95 16.85
N HIS A 306 -5.80 4.05 15.98
CA HIS A 306 -5.38 4.35 14.63
C HIS A 306 -5.88 3.28 13.64
N HIS A 307 -6.95 3.58 12.90
CA HIS A 307 -7.53 2.68 11.89
C HIS A 307 -8.27 3.47 10.79
N GLY A 308 -8.71 2.77 9.75
CA GLY A 308 -9.29 3.39 8.55
C GLY A 308 -10.55 4.24 8.78
N SER A 309 -11.28 4.07 9.90
CA SER A 309 -12.47 4.88 10.23
C SER A 309 -12.13 6.16 10.98
N VAL A 310 -10.91 6.32 11.49
CA VAL A 310 -10.43 7.57 12.09
C VAL A 310 -10.12 8.58 10.99
N SER A 311 -10.47 9.85 11.18
CA SER A 311 -10.23 10.90 10.18
C SER A 311 -8.74 11.04 9.83
N LYS A 312 -8.44 11.56 8.63
CA LYS A 312 -7.06 11.72 8.17
C LYS A 312 -6.25 12.63 9.10
N GLU A 313 -6.88 13.72 9.55
CA GLU A 313 -6.29 14.73 10.44
C GLU A 313 -5.94 14.09 11.77
N GLN A 314 -6.88 13.41 12.39
CA GLN A 314 -6.67 12.71 13.67
C GLN A 314 -5.59 11.62 13.58
N ARG A 315 -5.51 10.89 12.47
CA ARG A 315 -4.43 9.90 12.27
C ARG A 315 -3.07 10.57 12.22
N ALA A 316 -2.95 11.68 11.48
CA ALA A 316 -1.70 12.44 11.42
C ALA A 316 -1.29 12.99 12.79
N ASP A 317 -2.25 13.46 13.61
CA ASP A 317 -1.98 13.91 14.98
C ASP A 317 -1.50 12.75 15.87
N VAL A 318 -2.11 11.57 15.75
CA VAL A 318 -1.69 10.36 16.50
C VAL A 318 -0.28 9.93 16.12
N GLU A 319 0.04 9.96 14.82
CA GLU A 319 1.38 9.65 14.31
C GLU A 319 2.43 10.63 14.83
N ASP A 320 2.13 11.94 14.84
CA ASP A 320 3.02 12.98 15.34
C ASP A 320 3.20 12.90 16.86
N ASP A 321 2.11 12.65 17.61
CA ASP A 321 2.13 12.48 19.05
C ASP A 321 3.00 11.29 19.48
N LEU A 322 2.95 10.17 18.75
CA LEU A 322 3.81 9.02 19.00
C LEU A 322 5.28 9.35 18.69
N LYS A 323 5.57 9.94 17.52
CA LYS A 323 6.92 10.34 17.10
C LYS A 323 7.61 11.29 18.09
N THR A 324 6.85 12.21 18.65
CA THR A 324 7.37 13.22 19.58
C THR A 324 7.36 12.78 21.04
N GLY A 325 6.89 11.56 21.32
CA GLY A 325 6.80 11.02 22.68
C GLY A 325 5.69 11.64 23.56
N ARG A 326 4.79 12.43 22.97
CA ARG A 326 3.60 12.95 23.66
C ARG A 326 2.57 11.86 23.94
N LEU A 327 2.57 10.80 23.14
CA LEU A 327 1.71 9.64 23.28
C LEU A 327 2.58 8.39 23.49
N ARG A 328 2.29 7.60 24.52
CA ARG A 328 3.05 6.39 24.85
C ARG A 328 2.65 5.18 24.01
N ALA A 329 1.39 5.11 23.62
CA ALA A 329 0.91 3.96 22.86
C ALA A 329 -0.10 4.32 21.78
N VAL A 330 -0.08 3.55 20.69
CA VAL A 330 -1.09 3.59 19.64
C VAL A 330 -1.68 2.20 19.48
N VAL A 331 -3.01 2.11 19.48
CA VAL A 331 -3.72 0.85 19.18
C VAL A 331 -4.14 0.89 17.71
N ALA A 332 -3.58 0.00 16.89
CA ALA A 332 -3.74 0.03 15.45
C ALA A 332 -4.29 -1.27 14.87
N THR A 333 -4.88 -1.17 13.69
CA THR A 333 -5.16 -2.31 12.80
C THR A 333 -4.08 -2.40 11.72
N SER A 334 -4.36 -3.00 10.57
CA SER A 334 -3.42 -3.03 9.42
C SER A 334 -2.99 -1.64 8.90
N SER A 335 -3.59 -0.56 9.38
CA SER A 335 -3.26 0.81 8.96
C SER A 335 -1.82 1.24 9.24
N LEU A 336 -1.16 0.67 10.26
CA LEU A 336 0.25 0.89 10.59
C LEU A 336 1.16 -0.29 10.23
N GLU A 337 0.65 -1.28 9.53
CA GLU A 337 1.42 -2.44 9.08
C GLU A 337 2.40 -2.09 7.96
N LEU A 338 2.02 -1.17 7.06
CA LEU A 338 2.84 -0.73 5.94
C LEU A 338 3.65 0.54 6.28
N GLY A 339 4.77 0.69 5.61
CA GLY A 339 5.91 1.60 5.66
C GLY A 339 5.78 3.06 6.09
N ILE A 340 4.78 3.46 6.87
CA ILE A 340 4.70 4.79 7.47
C ILE A 340 5.80 4.91 8.53
N ASP A 341 6.54 6.01 8.52
CA ASP A 341 7.52 6.31 9.57
C ASP A 341 6.80 6.72 10.86
N MET A 342 6.95 5.91 11.91
CA MET A 342 6.37 6.14 13.24
C MET A 342 7.39 6.61 14.28
N GLY A 343 8.63 6.90 13.84
CA GLY A 343 9.72 7.22 14.76
C GLY A 343 10.25 5.98 15.50
N ALA A 344 10.88 6.19 16.64
CA ALA A 344 11.44 5.11 17.45
C ALA A 344 10.32 4.40 18.24
N VAL A 345 9.99 3.19 17.85
CA VAL A 345 9.06 2.30 18.55
C VAL A 345 9.87 1.24 19.29
N ASP A 346 9.67 1.11 20.60
CA ASP A 346 10.43 0.18 21.44
C ASP A 346 9.82 -1.20 21.47
N LEU A 347 8.48 -1.29 21.44
CA LEU A 347 7.75 -2.54 21.58
C LEU A 347 6.55 -2.58 20.63
N VAL A 348 6.32 -3.75 20.06
CA VAL A 348 5.05 -4.11 19.41
C VAL A 348 4.34 -5.19 20.22
N ILE A 349 3.08 -4.93 20.54
CA ILE A 349 2.17 -5.90 21.13
C ILE A 349 1.17 -6.33 20.06
N GLN A 350 1.07 -7.63 19.83
CA GLN A 350 0.06 -8.22 18.96
C GLN A 350 -0.99 -8.91 19.82
N VAL A 351 -2.22 -8.41 19.80
CA VAL A 351 -3.36 -9.07 20.43
C VAL A 351 -3.95 -10.05 19.43
N GLU A 352 -4.11 -11.30 19.83
CA GLU A 352 -4.50 -12.45 19.00
C GLU A 352 -3.39 -12.85 17.98
N THR A 353 -3.58 -14.03 17.37
CA THR A 353 -2.74 -14.48 16.26
C THR A 353 -2.81 -13.47 15.10
N PRO A 354 -1.67 -13.03 14.54
CA PRO A 354 -1.67 -12.16 13.36
C PRO A 354 -2.35 -12.86 12.17
N PRO A 355 -2.95 -12.11 11.22
CA PRO A 355 -3.62 -12.68 10.06
C PRO A 355 -2.73 -13.60 9.20
N SER A 356 -1.44 -13.33 9.18
CA SER A 356 -0.41 -14.16 8.54
C SER A 356 0.93 -13.96 9.21
N VAL A 357 1.88 -14.87 8.98
CA VAL A 357 3.27 -14.75 9.45
C VAL A 357 3.92 -13.51 8.82
N ALA A 358 3.67 -13.26 7.54
CA ALA A 358 4.16 -12.07 6.84
C ALA A 358 3.65 -10.78 7.50
N SER A 359 2.34 -10.70 7.82
CA SER A 359 1.76 -9.57 8.56
C SER A 359 2.39 -9.43 9.95
N GLY A 360 2.56 -10.53 10.69
CA GLY A 360 3.24 -10.53 11.98
C GLY A 360 4.65 -9.93 11.90
N LEU A 361 5.45 -10.33 10.92
CA LEU A 361 6.80 -9.78 10.69
C LEU A 361 6.77 -8.29 10.34
N GLN A 362 5.80 -7.84 9.54
CA GLN A 362 5.65 -6.43 9.19
C GLN A 362 5.27 -5.58 10.40
N ARG A 363 4.33 -6.08 11.25
CA ARG A 363 3.90 -5.44 12.49
C ARG A 363 5.05 -5.34 13.49
N VAL A 364 5.67 -6.46 13.83
CA VAL A 364 6.80 -6.46 14.79
C VAL A 364 7.99 -5.68 14.23
N GLY A 365 8.17 -5.69 12.91
CA GLY A 365 9.18 -4.90 12.22
C GLY A 365 9.04 -3.38 12.39
N ARG A 366 7.95 -2.88 12.97
CA ARG A 366 7.81 -1.47 13.38
C ARG A 366 8.66 -1.12 14.58
N ALA A 367 8.91 -2.08 15.49
CA ALA A 367 9.89 -1.89 16.56
C ALA A 367 11.31 -2.06 16.02
N GLY A 368 12.26 -1.28 16.56
CA GLY A 368 13.65 -1.29 16.12
C GLY A 368 13.76 -0.96 14.62
N HIS A 369 13.35 0.25 14.24
CA HIS A 369 13.22 0.65 12.83
C HIS A 369 14.57 0.92 12.15
N GLN A 370 15.67 1.07 12.90
CA GLN A 370 17.00 1.33 12.35
C GLN A 370 17.76 0.05 12.01
N VAL A 371 18.74 0.16 11.11
CA VAL A 371 19.59 -0.96 10.73
C VAL A 371 20.39 -1.45 11.95
N GLY A 372 20.28 -2.73 12.28
CA GLY A 372 20.99 -3.34 13.43
C GLY A 372 20.22 -3.35 14.75
N GLU A 373 19.06 -2.68 14.82
CA GLU A 373 18.21 -2.73 16.03
C GLU A 373 17.39 -4.03 16.10
N ILE A 374 17.10 -4.44 17.34
CA ILE A 374 16.28 -5.63 17.65
C ILE A 374 14.80 -5.24 17.59
N SER A 375 14.03 -5.96 16.80
CA SER A 375 12.57 -5.81 16.78
C SER A 375 11.93 -6.63 17.89
N ARG A 376 11.37 -5.96 18.91
CA ARG A 376 10.72 -6.61 20.05
C ARG A 376 9.23 -6.73 19.86
N GLY A 377 8.70 -7.95 20.08
CA GLY A 377 7.29 -8.23 19.93
C GLY A 377 6.75 -9.19 20.98
N VAL A 378 5.56 -8.86 21.51
CA VAL A 378 4.82 -9.71 22.44
C VAL A 378 3.47 -10.06 21.82
N LEU A 379 3.16 -11.36 21.74
CA LEU A 379 1.87 -11.85 21.29
C LEU A 379 1.04 -12.27 22.51
N LEU A 380 -0.20 -11.76 22.61
CA LEU A 380 -1.14 -12.04 23.69
C LEU A 380 -2.32 -12.84 23.15
N PRO A 381 -2.40 -14.15 23.39
CA PRO A 381 -3.51 -14.99 22.95
C PRO A 381 -4.77 -14.73 23.78
N LYS A 382 -5.93 -14.68 23.12
CA LYS A 382 -7.23 -14.43 23.79
C LYS A 382 -7.94 -15.70 24.27
N HIS A 383 -7.51 -16.88 23.81
CA HIS A 383 -8.04 -18.19 24.22
C HIS A 383 -7.06 -19.31 23.87
N ARG A 384 -7.29 -20.52 24.35
CA ARG A 384 -6.36 -21.67 24.20
C ARG A 384 -6.01 -22.02 22.76
N THR A 385 -7.00 -22.02 21.87
CA THR A 385 -6.74 -22.29 20.43
C THR A 385 -5.88 -21.20 19.81
N ASP A 386 -6.09 -19.95 20.20
CA ASP A 386 -5.29 -18.82 19.73
C ASP A 386 -3.84 -18.88 20.23
N LEU A 387 -3.60 -19.46 21.42
CA LEU A 387 -2.26 -19.70 21.93
C LEU A 387 -1.42 -20.57 20.97
N ILE A 388 -2.03 -21.62 20.39
CA ILE A 388 -1.37 -22.45 19.39
C ILE A 388 -1.03 -21.61 18.15
N GLY A 389 -1.97 -20.80 17.70
CA GLY A 389 -1.76 -19.90 16.56
C GLY A 389 -0.61 -18.91 16.80
N CYS A 390 -0.59 -18.25 17.97
CA CYS A 390 0.48 -17.33 18.37
C CYS A 390 1.85 -18.04 18.42
N ALA A 391 1.93 -19.24 19.05
CA ALA A 391 3.18 -19.99 19.18
C ALA A 391 3.74 -20.41 17.82
N VAL A 392 2.89 -20.96 16.93
CA VAL A 392 3.29 -21.35 15.57
C VAL A 392 3.68 -20.12 14.75
N SER A 393 2.96 -19.02 14.88
CA SER A 393 3.31 -17.77 14.18
C SER A 393 4.69 -17.27 14.61
N VAL A 394 4.99 -17.22 15.91
CA VAL A 394 6.31 -16.81 16.42
C VAL A 394 7.40 -17.74 15.93
N GLN A 395 7.21 -19.06 16.00
CA GLN A 395 8.16 -20.03 15.49
C GLN A 395 8.49 -19.79 14.02
N ARG A 396 7.47 -19.60 13.19
CA ARG A 396 7.64 -19.35 11.75
C ARG A 396 8.22 -17.96 11.44
N MET A 397 7.87 -16.95 12.24
CA MET A 397 8.48 -15.61 12.10
C MET A 397 9.98 -15.67 12.33
N ILE A 398 10.44 -16.38 13.37
CA ILE A 398 11.86 -16.58 13.67
C ILE A 398 12.55 -17.38 12.56
N ALA A 399 11.89 -18.40 12.01
CA ALA A 399 12.41 -19.21 10.92
C ALA A 399 12.34 -18.49 9.54
N GLY A 400 11.65 -17.35 9.42
CA GLY A 400 11.42 -16.68 8.14
C GLY A 400 10.46 -17.44 7.19
N GLU A 401 9.64 -18.33 7.72
CA GLU A 401 8.70 -19.17 6.97
C GLU A 401 7.37 -18.47 6.77
N ILE A 402 7.30 -17.60 5.78
CA ILE A 402 6.07 -16.89 5.40
C ILE A 402 5.21 -17.69 4.43
N GLU A 403 3.95 -17.28 4.31
CA GLU A 403 2.97 -17.85 3.39
C GLU A 403 3.36 -17.65 1.93
N THR A 404 2.95 -18.59 1.09
CA THR A 404 3.12 -18.49 -0.36
C THR A 404 2.15 -17.48 -0.94
N MET A 405 2.69 -16.44 -1.58
CA MET A 405 1.90 -15.48 -2.35
C MET A 405 1.49 -16.07 -3.70
N ARG A 406 0.26 -15.79 -4.13
CA ARG A 406 -0.23 -16.11 -5.47
C ARG A 406 -0.88 -14.89 -6.08
N VAL A 407 -0.53 -14.58 -7.30
CA VAL A 407 -1.20 -13.54 -8.10
C VAL A 407 -2.56 -14.08 -8.56
N PRO A 408 -3.67 -13.32 -8.37
CA PRO A 408 -4.98 -13.74 -8.86
C PRO A 408 -4.96 -14.04 -10.37
N ALA A 409 -5.58 -15.13 -10.77
CA ALA A 409 -5.65 -15.55 -12.18
C ALA A 409 -6.99 -15.13 -12.79
N ASN A 410 -6.92 -14.38 -13.88
CA ASN A 410 -8.04 -14.01 -14.75
C ASN A 410 -9.27 -13.41 -14.01
N PRO A 411 -9.13 -12.37 -13.16
CA PRO A 411 -10.29 -11.72 -12.53
C PRO A 411 -11.11 -10.96 -13.60
N LEU A 412 -12.20 -11.60 -14.10
CA LEU A 412 -12.96 -11.10 -15.26
C LEU A 412 -13.70 -9.79 -15.00
N ASP A 413 -14.03 -9.47 -13.75
CA ASP A 413 -14.58 -8.19 -13.34
C ASP A 413 -13.57 -7.05 -13.55
N ILE A 414 -12.29 -7.27 -13.22
CA ILE A 414 -11.20 -6.32 -13.49
C ILE A 414 -10.97 -6.21 -15.01
N LEU A 415 -11.02 -7.32 -15.75
CA LEU A 415 -10.96 -7.29 -17.21
C LEU A 415 -12.08 -6.42 -17.79
N ALA A 416 -13.32 -6.65 -17.36
CA ALA A 416 -14.48 -5.89 -17.81
C ALA A 416 -14.34 -4.39 -17.53
N GLN A 417 -13.94 -4.01 -16.29
CA GLN A 417 -13.71 -2.65 -15.88
C GLN A 417 -12.65 -1.96 -16.75
N HIS A 418 -11.50 -2.60 -16.95
CA HIS A 418 -10.42 -2.07 -17.77
C HIS A 418 -10.76 -1.99 -19.25
N THR A 419 -11.53 -2.95 -19.79
CA THR A 419 -11.99 -2.93 -21.18
C THR A 419 -12.86 -1.69 -21.44
N VAL A 420 -13.83 -1.41 -20.57
CA VAL A 420 -14.66 -0.19 -20.68
C VAL A 420 -13.81 1.07 -20.57
N ALA A 421 -12.85 1.11 -19.63
CA ALA A 421 -11.99 2.26 -19.41
C ALA A 421 -10.97 2.49 -20.55
N ALA A 422 -10.49 1.42 -21.19
CA ALA A 422 -9.54 1.53 -22.31
C ALA A 422 -10.20 2.07 -23.58
N CYS A 423 -11.47 1.67 -23.83
CA CYS A 423 -12.26 2.20 -24.96
C CYS A 423 -12.87 3.59 -24.69
N ALA A 424 -12.70 4.17 -23.49
CA ALA A 424 -13.42 5.37 -23.09
C ALA A 424 -13.03 6.62 -23.87
N LEU A 425 -11.80 6.68 -24.37
CA LEU A 425 -11.28 7.84 -25.11
C LEU A 425 -11.21 7.59 -26.61
N ASP A 426 -10.77 6.40 -27.03
CA ASP A 426 -10.52 6.06 -28.41
C ASP A 426 -11.07 4.66 -28.75
N PRO A 427 -11.50 4.41 -30.01
CA PRO A 427 -11.77 3.07 -30.51
C PRO A 427 -10.51 2.20 -30.39
N MET A 428 -10.69 0.89 -30.18
CA MET A 428 -9.60 -0.04 -29.96
C MET A 428 -9.86 -1.38 -30.65
N SER A 429 -8.82 -1.98 -31.22
CA SER A 429 -8.88 -3.37 -31.72
C SER A 429 -9.00 -4.35 -30.56
N ALA A 430 -9.96 -5.27 -30.64
CA ALA A 430 -10.14 -6.34 -29.66
C ALA A 430 -8.91 -7.26 -29.57
N ASP A 431 -8.22 -7.52 -30.68
CA ASP A 431 -7.03 -8.37 -30.72
C ASP A 431 -5.84 -7.68 -30.05
N ILE A 432 -5.60 -6.40 -30.37
CA ILE A 432 -4.54 -5.61 -29.71
C ILE A 432 -4.81 -5.52 -28.20
N TRP A 433 -6.08 -5.38 -27.81
CA TRP A 433 -6.46 -5.35 -26.40
C TRP A 433 -6.25 -6.69 -25.71
N PHE A 434 -6.63 -7.79 -26.35
CA PHE A 434 -6.36 -9.14 -25.83
C PHE A 434 -4.88 -9.39 -25.58
N ASP A 435 -4.03 -9.03 -26.55
CA ASP A 435 -2.59 -9.16 -26.42
C ASP A 435 -2.02 -8.25 -25.32
N THR A 436 -2.55 -7.02 -25.18
CA THR A 436 -2.17 -6.09 -24.12
C THR A 436 -2.52 -6.66 -22.74
N VAL A 437 -3.72 -7.19 -22.58
CA VAL A 437 -4.18 -7.80 -21.33
C VAL A 437 -3.30 -8.96 -20.92
N ARG A 438 -2.97 -9.85 -21.86
CA ARG A 438 -2.16 -11.06 -21.62
C ARG A 438 -0.69 -10.77 -21.30
N ARG A 439 -0.18 -9.58 -21.58
CA ARG A 439 1.14 -9.17 -21.09
C ARG A 439 1.22 -9.03 -19.58
N SER A 440 0.09 -8.76 -18.93
CA SER A 440 0.05 -8.67 -17.46
C SER A 440 0.02 -10.06 -16.80
N ALA A 441 0.73 -10.22 -15.68
CA ALA A 441 0.82 -11.51 -14.99
C ALA A 441 -0.54 -12.11 -14.58
N PRO A 442 -1.51 -11.33 -14.06
CA PRO A 442 -2.83 -11.86 -13.70
C PRO A 442 -3.60 -12.47 -14.88
N PHE A 443 -3.32 -12.03 -16.11
CA PHE A 443 -4.05 -12.46 -17.30
C PHE A 443 -3.21 -13.23 -18.32
N ALA A 444 -1.99 -13.62 -17.95
CA ALA A 444 -1.10 -14.33 -18.87
C ALA A 444 -1.70 -15.64 -19.43
N THR A 445 -2.58 -16.28 -18.69
CA THR A 445 -3.28 -17.52 -19.06
C THR A 445 -4.73 -17.29 -19.49
N LEU A 446 -5.14 -16.03 -19.75
CA LEU A 446 -6.51 -15.73 -20.15
C LEU A 446 -6.86 -16.43 -21.46
N PRO A 447 -7.85 -17.34 -21.49
CA PRO A 447 -8.28 -17.97 -22.73
C PRO A 447 -9.10 -16.98 -23.57
N ARG A 448 -8.95 -17.07 -24.90
CA ARG A 448 -9.70 -16.22 -25.84
C ARG A 448 -11.21 -16.31 -25.62
N SER A 449 -11.73 -17.48 -25.31
CA SER A 449 -13.15 -17.69 -25.06
C SER A 449 -13.69 -16.91 -23.87
N ALA A 450 -12.93 -16.82 -22.76
CA ALA A 450 -13.31 -16.02 -21.60
C ALA A 450 -13.24 -14.51 -21.90
N PHE A 451 -12.25 -14.08 -22.68
CA PHE A 451 -12.16 -12.71 -23.17
C PHE A 451 -13.36 -12.35 -24.03
N GLU A 452 -13.70 -13.16 -25.05
CA GLU A 452 -14.87 -12.94 -25.92
C GLU A 452 -16.19 -12.96 -25.14
N ALA A 453 -16.35 -13.86 -24.18
CA ALA A 453 -17.52 -13.86 -23.30
C ALA A 453 -17.64 -12.57 -22.48
N THR A 454 -16.52 -12.01 -22.03
CA THR A 454 -16.51 -10.71 -21.35
C THR A 454 -16.94 -9.57 -22.30
N LEU A 455 -16.46 -9.58 -23.55
CA LEU A 455 -16.90 -8.61 -24.57
C LEU A 455 -18.39 -8.76 -24.89
N ASP A 456 -18.91 -10.00 -24.98
CA ASP A 456 -20.31 -10.30 -25.20
C ASP A 456 -21.19 -9.71 -24.09
N LEU A 457 -20.77 -9.87 -22.82
CA LEU A 457 -21.44 -9.27 -21.67
C LEU A 457 -21.47 -7.74 -21.78
N LEU A 458 -20.32 -7.12 -22.05
CA LEU A 458 -20.19 -5.68 -22.10
C LEU A 458 -20.89 -5.03 -23.30
N SER A 459 -21.08 -5.77 -24.39
CA SER A 459 -21.81 -5.32 -25.60
C SER A 459 -23.31 -5.65 -25.57
N GLY A 460 -23.79 -6.40 -24.56
CA GLY A 460 -25.21 -6.69 -24.38
C GLY A 460 -25.72 -7.85 -25.23
N LYS A 461 -24.87 -8.83 -25.57
CA LYS A 461 -25.26 -10.03 -26.31
C LYS A 461 -26.03 -11.04 -25.45
N TYR A 462 -25.98 -10.94 -24.13
CA TYR A 462 -26.73 -11.79 -23.20
C TYR A 462 -28.05 -11.11 -22.78
N PRO A 463 -29.16 -11.35 -23.50
CA PRO A 463 -30.46 -10.78 -23.15
C PRO A 463 -31.13 -11.67 -22.09
N SER A 464 -30.58 -11.76 -20.88
CA SER A 464 -31.30 -12.45 -19.81
C SER A 464 -31.92 -11.41 -18.87
N THR A 465 -33.10 -11.72 -18.34
CA THR A 465 -33.76 -10.92 -17.29
C THR A 465 -32.88 -10.80 -16.06
N ASP A 466 -31.99 -11.76 -15.81
CA ASP A 466 -31.06 -11.79 -14.68
C ASP A 466 -29.96 -10.74 -14.79
N PHE A 467 -29.66 -10.24 -16.01
CA PHE A 467 -28.68 -9.18 -16.28
C PHE A 467 -29.32 -7.87 -16.79
N ALA A 468 -30.62 -7.70 -16.61
CA ALA A 468 -31.35 -6.50 -17.10
C ALA A 468 -30.78 -5.17 -16.55
N GLU A 469 -30.14 -5.18 -15.39
CA GLU A 469 -29.47 -4.03 -14.81
C GLU A 469 -28.09 -3.76 -15.43
N LEU A 470 -27.46 -4.74 -16.06
CA LEU A 470 -26.19 -4.63 -16.76
C LEU A 470 -26.39 -4.04 -18.16
N ARG A 471 -26.59 -2.71 -18.22
CA ARG A 471 -26.69 -2.02 -19.51
C ARG A 471 -25.41 -2.17 -20.30
N PRO A 472 -25.49 -2.43 -21.65
CA PRO A 472 -24.31 -2.47 -22.50
C PRO A 472 -23.45 -1.21 -22.36
N ARG A 473 -22.14 -1.39 -22.22
CA ARG A 473 -21.18 -0.28 -22.06
C ARG A 473 -20.35 -0.03 -23.30
N LEU A 474 -20.27 -1.04 -24.17
CA LEU A 474 -19.50 -1.04 -25.40
C LEU A 474 -20.36 -1.38 -26.61
N VAL A 475 -19.86 -1.02 -27.78
CA VAL A 475 -20.24 -1.57 -29.08
C VAL A 475 -19.07 -2.40 -29.55
N TYR A 476 -19.30 -3.65 -29.90
CA TYR A 476 -18.31 -4.55 -30.48
C TYR A 476 -18.72 -4.84 -31.94
N ASP A 477 -18.04 -4.15 -32.86
CA ASP A 477 -18.13 -4.46 -34.29
C ASP A 477 -17.28 -5.69 -34.60
N ARG A 478 -17.92 -6.79 -34.88
CA ARG A 478 -17.27 -8.09 -35.11
C ARG A 478 -16.63 -8.21 -36.48
N ASP A 479 -17.12 -7.43 -37.46
CA ASP A 479 -16.60 -7.46 -38.82
C ASP A 479 -15.22 -6.78 -38.88
N THR A 480 -15.06 -5.69 -38.13
CA THR A 480 -13.79 -4.94 -38.05
C THR A 480 -12.95 -5.32 -36.82
N GLY A 481 -13.49 -6.08 -35.87
CA GLY A 481 -12.85 -6.39 -34.60
C GLY A 481 -12.68 -5.16 -33.69
N THR A 482 -13.50 -4.11 -33.88
CA THR A 482 -13.33 -2.81 -33.19
C THR A 482 -14.27 -2.69 -31.99
N LEU A 483 -13.71 -2.23 -30.88
CA LEU A 483 -14.41 -1.88 -29.64
C LEU A 483 -14.54 -0.37 -29.55
N THR A 484 -15.77 0.12 -29.29
CA THR A 484 -16.04 1.54 -29.02
C THR A 484 -16.90 1.69 -27.77
N SER A 485 -16.71 2.80 -27.05
CA SER A 485 -17.50 3.08 -25.85
C SER A 485 -18.90 3.59 -26.20
N ARG A 486 -19.92 3.20 -25.41
CA ARG A 486 -21.24 3.84 -25.48
C ARG A 486 -21.29 5.14 -24.68
N PRO A 487 -22.22 6.05 -24.98
CA PRO A 487 -22.42 7.26 -24.18
C PRO A 487 -22.55 6.95 -22.69
N GLY A 488 -21.80 7.68 -21.84
CA GLY A 488 -21.78 7.49 -20.40
C GLY A 488 -20.78 6.44 -19.89
N ALA A 489 -20.15 5.62 -20.74
CA ALA A 489 -19.16 4.62 -20.33
C ALA A 489 -17.93 5.28 -19.69
N GLN A 490 -17.41 6.38 -20.26
CA GLN A 490 -16.30 7.14 -19.67
C GLN A 490 -16.66 7.69 -18.29
N ARG A 491 -17.86 8.27 -18.13
CA ARG A 491 -18.32 8.78 -16.84
C ARG A 491 -18.34 7.67 -15.79
N LEU A 492 -18.86 6.48 -16.15
CA LEU A 492 -18.86 5.33 -15.26
C LEU A 492 -17.44 4.93 -14.86
N ALA A 493 -16.53 4.80 -15.82
CA ALA A 493 -15.13 4.40 -15.55
C ALA A 493 -14.42 5.42 -14.64
N VAL A 494 -14.68 6.73 -14.80
CA VAL A 494 -14.06 7.78 -13.98
C VAL A 494 -14.68 7.88 -12.59
N THR A 495 -15.96 7.56 -12.42
CA THR A 495 -16.62 7.58 -11.11
C THR A 495 -16.34 6.32 -10.28
N SER A 496 -15.99 5.22 -10.94
CA SER A 496 -15.74 3.89 -10.32
C SER A 496 -14.30 3.44 -10.56
N GLY A 497 -13.33 4.28 -10.22
CA GLY A 497 -11.92 4.07 -10.54
C GLY A 497 -11.16 3.08 -9.63
N GLY A 498 -11.78 2.53 -8.60
CA GLY A 498 -11.21 1.51 -7.73
C GLY A 498 -11.49 0.10 -8.24
N ALA A 499 -10.67 -0.88 -7.82
CA ALA A 499 -10.98 -2.28 -8.06
C ALA A 499 -12.32 -2.67 -7.43
N ILE A 500 -13.12 -3.46 -8.14
CA ILE A 500 -14.38 -3.98 -7.62
C ILE A 500 -14.07 -4.86 -6.39
N PRO A 501 -14.60 -4.54 -5.20
CA PRO A 501 -14.31 -5.28 -3.98
C PRO A 501 -14.88 -6.71 -4.04
N ASP A 502 -14.18 -7.65 -3.40
CA ASP A 502 -14.66 -9.03 -3.25
C ASP A 502 -15.79 -9.15 -2.22
N ARG A 503 -15.90 -8.15 -1.33
CA ARG A 503 -16.89 -8.12 -0.26
C ARG A 503 -18.01 -7.15 -0.59
N GLY A 504 -19.23 -7.49 -0.18
CA GLY A 504 -20.41 -6.67 -0.38
C GLY A 504 -20.37 -5.38 0.44
N MET A 505 -21.03 -4.34 -0.09
CA MET A 505 -21.39 -3.15 0.66
C MET A 505 -22.87 -3.26 1.03
N PHE A 506 -23.17 -3.10 2.30
CA PHE A 506 -24.53 -3.20 2.83
C PHE A 506 -25.10 -1.82 3.09
N ALA A 507 -26.21 -1.51 2.45
CA ALA A 507 -26.87 -0.23 2.66
C ALA A 507 -27.48 -0.14 4.08
N VAL A 508 -27.20 0.99 4.74
CA VAL A 508 -27.71 1.30 6.08
C VAL A 508 -28.89 2.25 5.95
N TYR A 509 -29.99 1.91 6.61
CA TYR A 509 -31.21 2.69 6.59
C TYR A 509 -31.60 3.15 7.99
N LEU A 510 -32.17 4.35 8.11
CA LEU A 510 -32.86 4.79 9.32
C LEU A 510 -34.11 3.93 9.55
N VAL A 511 -34.30 3.50 10.80
CA VAL A 511 -35.52 2.85 11.21
C VAL A 511 -36.63 3.90 11.32
N GLY A 512 -37.77 3.70 10.64
CA GLY A 512 -38.90 4.60 10.64
C GLY A 512 -39.93 4.21 9.57
N GLU A 513 -41.05 4.90 9.53
CA GLU A 513 -42.15 4.64 8.56
C GLU A 513 -41.70 4.78 7.09
N LYS A 514 -40.70 5.61 6.83
CA LYS A 514 -40.02 5.73 5.51
C LYS A 514 -38.52 5.56 5.70
N PRO A 515 -37.97 4.35 5.46
CA PRO A 515 -36.56 4.11 5.61
C PRO A 515 -35.77 5.02 4.65
N SER A 516 -34.97 5.91 5.20
CA SER A 516 -34.04 6.74 4.42
C SER A 516 -32.63 6.16 4.50
N ARG A 517 -31.94 6.08 3.38
CA ARG A 517 -30.58 5.56 3.31
C ARG A 517 -29.61 6.54 3.97
N VAL A 518 -28.84 6.08 4.94
CA VAL A 518 -27.84 6.86 5.68
C VAL A 518 -26.45 6.70 5.08
N GLY A 519 -26.15 5.51 4.56
CA GLY A 519 -24.84 5.19 3.99
C GLY A 519 -24.69 3.72 3.68
N GLU A 520 -23.46 3.25 3.68
CA GLU A 520 -23.08 1.84 3.45
C GLU A 520 -22.06 1.39 4.48
N LEU A 521 -22.13 0.15 4.90
CA LEU A 521 -21.13 -0.55 5.70
C LEU A 521 -20.51 -1.66 4.87
N ASP A 522 -19.22 -1.89 5.02
CA ASP A 522 -18.56 -3.06 4.45
C ASP A 522 -19.02 -4.34 5.17
N GLU A 523 -18.88 -5.46 4.49
CA GLU A 523 -19.30 -6.78 4.96
C GLU A 523 -18.66 -7.14 6.31
N GLU A 524 -17.40 -6.76 6.54
CA GLU A 524 -16.68 -7.00 7.78
C GLU A 524 -17.34 -6.25 8.95
N MET A 525 -17.65 -4.96 8.77
CA MET A 525 -18.36 -4.19 9.78
C MET A 525 -19.77 -4.75 10.08
N VAL A 526 -20.47 -5.24 9.04
CA VAL A 526 -21.81 -5.83 9.23
C VAL A 526 -21.73 -7.12 10.05
N TYR A 527 -20.78 -8.00 9.76
CA TYR A 527 -20.62 -9.25 10.53
C TYR A 527 -20.08 -9.04 11.94
N GLU A 528 -19.29 -7.99 12.16
CA GLU A 528 -18.80 -7.64 13.50
C GLU A 528 -19.82 -6.89 14.35
N SER A 529 -20.81 -6.25 13.74
CA SER A 529 -21.79 -5.41 14.41
C SER A 529 -22.92 -6.22 15.04
N ARG A 530 -23.43 -5.73 16.18
CA ARG A 530 -24.58 -6.31 16.89
C ARG A 530 -25.63 -5.24 17.14
N PRO A 531 -26.92 -5.61 17.30
CA PRO A 531 -27.93 -4.69 17.81
C PRO A 531 -27.47 -4.04 19.11
N GLY A 532 -27.61 -2.71 19.20
CA GLY A 532 -27.14 -1.90 20.33
C GLY A 532 -25.79 -1.24 20.13
N ASP A 533 -24.95 -1.70 19.17
CA ASP A 533 -23.66 -1.09 18.88
C ASP A 533 -23.84 0.33 18.31
N VAL A 534 -22.90 1.21 18.63
CA VAL A 534 -22.84 2.57 18.08
C VAL A 534 -21.73 2.61 17.03
N ILE A 535 -22.08 2.99 15.81
CA ILE A 535 -21.16 3.13 14.68
C ILE A 535 -21.10 4.59 14.23
N ALA A 536 -19.93 5.05 13.85
CA ALA A 536 -19.77 6.33 13.18
C ALA A 536 -19.93 6.12 11.67
N LEU A 537 -20.90 6.82 11.06
CA LEU A 537 -21.11 6.80 9.62
C LEU A 537 -21.22 8.25 9.11
N GLY A 538 -20.23 8.69 8.36
CA GLY A 538 -20.07 10.10 8.02
C GLY A 538 -19.68 10.95 9.25
N ALA A 539 -20.36 12.07 9.43
CA ALA A 539 -20.13 12.99 10.56
C ALA A 539 -20.98 12.67 11.81
N THR A 540 -21.78 11.60 11.77
CA THR A 540 -22.79 11.29 12.80
C THR A 540 -22.62 9.87 13.31
N SER A 541 -22.88 9.68 14.61
CA SER A 541 -22.91 8.34 15.24
C SER A 541 -24.34 7.79 15.22
N TRP A 542 -24.46 6.50 14.94
CA TRP A 542 -25.71 5.78 14.77
C TRP A 542 -25.74 4.54 15.65
N ARG A 543 -26.86 4.25 16.26
CA ARG A 543 -27.07 3.00 17.01
C ARG A 543 -27.72 1.96 16.11
N ILE A 544 -27.14 0.78 16.04
CA ILE A 544 -27.69 -0.36 15.30
C ILE A 544 -28.86 -0.94 16.11
N THR A 545 -29.98 -1.20 15.46
CA THR A 545 -31.18 -1.77 16.07
C THR A 545 -31.48 -3.17 15.58
#